data_eee49800032e4c91bac4e81231335788
#
_entry.id   eee49800032e4c91bac4e81231335788
#
_cell.length_a   1.000
_cell.length_b   1.000
_cell.length_c   1.000
_cell.angle_alpha   90.00
_cell.angle_beta   90.00
_cell.angle_gamma   90.00
#
_symmetry.space_group_name_H-M   'P 1'
#
loop_
_entity.id
_entity.type
_entity.pdbx_description
1 polymer ?
#
loop_
_entity_poly.entity_id
_entity_poly.type
_entity_poly.pdbx_seq_one_letter_code
_entity_poly.pdbx_strand_id
1 'polypeptide(L)'
;VFRPHRDTRKITVFGSARTVQSDPCYGLAEQLAHFAVTAGFEVMTGAGGGIMEAANSGAGCEASIGLNVDLPFEQHANRFVSSCDGRLLHFRYFFTRKLFFLRESDALVVMPGGFGTLDELFESLTLIQTGRTPPIPLVLLAPPGDRFWSSWERDLSQGLAARGLISPARVAAQGRSPGDRGHRAGPSEISRTGAGSATPFC
;
A
#
# COMPACT_ATOMS: atom_id res chain seq x y z
N VAL A 1 2.26 -14.49 -16.40
CA VAL A 1 3.24 -14.12 -15.39
C VAL A 1 2.73 -14.43 -14.00
N PHE A 2 1.50 -13.99 -13.60
CA PHE A 2 0.96 -14.29 -12.26
C PHE A 2 0.51 -15.75 -12.03
N ARG A 3 0.45 -16.60 -13.04
CA ARG A 3 0.06 -18.01 -12.85
C ARG A 3 0.91 -18.76 -11.83
N PRO A 4 2.26 -18.62 -11.82
CA PRO A 4 3.10 -19.28 -10.82
C PRO A 4 2.93 -18.72 -9.39
N HIS A 5 2.45 -17.47 -9.27
CA HIS A 5 2.33 -16.73 -8.01
C HIS A 5 0.87 -16.59 -7.55
N ARG A 6 -0.06 -17.33 -8.15
CA ARG A 6 -1.49 -17.17 -7.89
C ARG A 6 -1.87 -17.53 -6.46
N ASP A 7 -1.20 -18.50 -5.90
CA ASP A 7 -1.54 -19.05 -4.59
C ASP A 7 -0.73 -18.43 -3.45
N THR A 8 0.20 -17.53 -3.77
CA THR A 8 1.00 -16.79 -2.77
C THR A 8 0.35 -15.45 -2.46
N ARG A 9 0.17 -15.15 -1.17
CA ARG A 9 -0.31 -13.84 -0.73
C ARG A 9 0.72 -12.75 -1.04
N LYS A 10 0.24 -11.58 -1.40
CA LYS A 10 1.08 -10.46 -1.82
C LYS A 10 0.75 -9.18 -1.07
N ILE A 11 1.79 -8.46 -0.67
CA ILE A 11 1.65 -7.08 -0.24
C ILE A 11 2.24 -6.16 -1.31
N THR A 12 1.56 -5.04 -1.57
CA THR A 12 2.12 -3.98 -2.41
C THR A 12 2.63 -2.85 -1.55
N VAL A 13 3.86 -2.39 -1.85
CA VAL A 13 4.49 -1.27 -1.15
C VAL A 13 4.63 -0.09 -2.11
N PHE A 14 3.99 1.02 -1.75
CA PHE A 14 4.11 2.30 -2.44
C PHE A 14 4.89 3.29 -1.59
N GLY A 15 5.64 4.19 -2.22
CA GLY A 15 6.40 5.23 -1.56
C GLY A 15 7.24 6.05 -2.54
N SER A 16 7.99 7.00 -2.01
CA SER A 16 8.82 7.89 -2.82
C SER A 16 9.94 7.15 -3.55
N ALA A 17 10.05 7.36 -4.86
CA ALA A 17 11.18 6.89 -5.66
C ALA A 17 12.50 7.65 -5.37
N ARG A 18 12.42 8.77 -4.63
CA ARG A 18 13.56 9.67 -4.34
C ARG A 18 14.13 9.48 -2.94
N THR A 19 13.58 8.58 -2.14
CA THR A 19 14.08 8.28 -0.80
C THR A 19 15.49 7.69 -0.90
N VAL A 20 16.44 8.32 -0.24
CA VAL A 20 17.83 7.86 -0.21
C VAL A 20 18.04 6.77 0.84
N GLN A 21 19.08 5.96 0.69
CA GLN A 21 19.35 4.82 1.62
C GLN A 21 19.58 5.25 3.07
N SER A 22 20.04 6.48 3.31
CA SER A 22 20.23 7.02 4.66
C SER A 22 18.96 7.51 5.33
N ASP A 23 17.84 7.57 4.60
CA ASP A 23 16.54 7.99 5.14
C ASP A 23 15.94 6.88 6.01
N PRO A 24 15.40 7.18 7.20
CA PRO A 24 14.72 6.20 8.06
C PRO A 24 13.57 5.45 7.36
N CYS A 25 12.87 6.08 6.41
CA CYS A 25 11.86 5.42 5.61
C CYS A 25 12.42 4.26 4.77
N TYR A 26 13.64 4.38 4.25
CA TYR A 26 14.28 3.33 3.45
C TYR A 26 14.50 2.07 4.30
N GLY A 27 15.14 2.22 5.45
CA GLY A 27 15.37 1.09 6.37
C GLY A 27 14.07 0.46 6.89
N LEU A 28 13.02 1.29 7.12
CA LEU A 28 11.71 0.79 7.54
C LEU A 28 11.04 -0.03 6.43
N ALA A 29 11.12 0.40 5.16
CA ALA A 29 10.59 -0.34 4.02
C ALA A 29 11.30 -1.68 3.82
N GLU A 30 12.62 -1.69 3.97
CA GLU A 30 13.43 -2.92 3.88
C GLU A 30 13.07 -3.91 4.98
N GLN A 31 12.96 -3.46 6.24
CA GLN A 31 12.56 -4.30 7.37
C GLN A 31 11.13 -4.82 7.20
N LEU A 32 10.18 -3.98 6.80
CA LEU A 32 8.80 -4.41 6.51
C LEU A 32 8.76 -5.55 5.50
N ALA A 33 9.48 -5.39 4.40
CA ALA A 33 9.51 -6.39 3.33
C ALA A 33 10.11 -7.71 3.82
N HIS A 34 11.20 -7.66 4.59
CA HIS A 34 11.79 -8.84 5.21
C HIS A 34 10.79 -9.57 6.14
N PHE A 35 10.07 -8.84 6.99
CA PHE A 35 9.04 -9.43 7.85
C PHE A 35 7.87 -10.01 7.06
N ALA A 36 7.44 -9.35 5.99
CA ALA A 36 6.39 -9.85 5.11
C ALA A 36 6.76 -11.19 4.47
N VAL A 37 7.98 -11.30 3.96
CA VAL A 37 8.49 -12.56 3.37
C VAL A 37 8.56 -13.67 4.42
N THR A 38 9.06 -13.36 5.63
CA THR A 38 9.08 -14.31 6.75
C THR A 38 7.67 -14.79 7.12
N ALA A 39 6.65 -13.95 6.92
CA ALA A 39 5.24 -14.28 7.13
C ALA A 39 4.58 -14.98 5.91
N GLY A 40 5.34 -15.29 4.87
CA GLY A 40 4.88 -16.01 3.68
C GLY A 40 4.21 -15.16 2.62
N PHE A 41 4.51 -13.85 2.59
CA PHE A 41 4.04 -12.96 1.52
C PHE A 41 5.13 -12.75 0.47
N GLU A 42 4.72 -12.52 -0.76
CA GLU A 42 5.55 -11.87 -1.78
C GLU A 42 5.35 -10.35 -1.70
N VAL A 43 6.38 -9.60 -2.08
CA VAL A 43 6.39 -8.13 -2.03
C VAL A 43 6.35 -7.56 -3.44
N MET A 44 5.31 -6.82 -3.75
CA MET A 44 5.08 -6.21 -5.05
C MET A 44 5.35 -4.70 -4.99
N THR A 45 6.08 -4.17 -5.97
CA THR A 45 6.39 -2.74 -6.08
C THR A 45 6.34 -2.28 -7.53
N GLY A 46 6.46 -0.95 -7.73
CA GLY A 46 6.65 -0.36 -9.07
C GLY A 46 8.04 -0.57 -9.68
N ALA A 47 8.91 -1.31 -9.02
CA ALA A 47 10.27 -1.62 -9.47
C ALA A 47 11.23 -0.42 -9.62
N GLY A 48 10.86 0.79 -9.19
CA GLY A 48 11.71 1.96 -9.22
C GLY A 48 12.73 2.01 -8.08
N GLY A 49 13.37 3.17 -7.91
CA GLY A 49 14.28 3.44 -6.79
C GLY A 49 13.57 3.76 -5.47
N GLY A 50 14.33 4.21 -4.49
CA GLY A 50 13.83 4.67 -3.20
C GLY A 50 13.10 3.60 -2.40
N ILE A 51 11.89 3.88 -1.96
CA ILE A 51 11.07 2.94 -1.16
C ILE A 51 10.82 1.62 -1.89
N MET A 52 10.62 1.65 -3.21
CA MET A 52 10.41 0.45 -4.00
C MET A 52 11.67 -0.43 -4.03
N GLU A 53 12.84 0.19 -4.19
CA GLU A 53 14.13 -0.50 -4.12
C GLU A 53 14.38 -1.08 -2.73
N ALA A 54 14.12 -0.32 -1.66
CA ALA A 54 14.24 -0.77 -0.28
C ALA A 54 13.36 -2.00 -0.01
N ALA A 55 12.09 -1.95 -0.42
CA ALA A 55 11.19 -3.08 -0.25
C ALA A 55 11.63 -4.32 -1.04
N ASN A 56 12.10 -4.16 -2.28
CA ASN A 56 12.64 -5.28 -3.05
C ASN A 56 13.96 -5.82 -2.48
N SER A 57 14.81 -4.95 -1.90
CA SER A 57 16.03 -5.36 -1.17
C SER A 57 15.68 -6.25 0.02
N GLY A 58 14.75 -5.81 0.85
CA GLY A 58 14.31 -6.55 2.04
C GLY A 58 13.59 -7.87 1.73
N ALA A 59 12.87 -7.92 0.61
CA ALA A 59 12.19 -9.14 0.16
C ALA A 59 13.14 -10.15 -0.49
N GLY A 60 14.19 -9.68 -1.12
CA GLY A 60 15.07 -10.51 -1.93
C GLY A 60 14.46 -10.91 -3.27
N CYS A 61 15.26 -11.52 -4.12
CA CYS A 61 14.89 -11.87 -5.50
C CYS A 61 13.66 -12.78 -5.57
N GLU A 62 13.65 -13.86 -4.82
CA GLU A 62 12.64 -14.91 -4.90
C GLU A 62 11.24 -14.49 -4.44
N ALA A 63 11.16 -13.45 -3.61
CA ALA A 63 9.90 -12.95 -3.07
C ALA A 63 9.52 -11.55 -3.59
N SER A 64 10.31 -10.97 -4.50
CA SER A 64 10.02 -9.67 -5.12
C SER A 64 9.24 -9.81 -6.41
N ILE A 65 8.27 -8.92 -6.64
CA ILE A 65 7.57 -8.75 -7.90
C ILE A 65 7.63 -7.27 -8.28
N GLY A 66 8.13 -6.98 -9.47
CA GLY A 66 8.21 -5.63 -10.02
C GLY A 66 7.16 -5.40 -11.12
N LEU A 67 6.32 -4.39 -10.96
CA LEU A 67 5.41 -3.91 -12.00
C LEU A 67 5.94 -2.59 -12.56
N ASN A 68 6.80 -2.66 -13.54
CA ASN A 68 7.40 -1.47 -14.14
C ASN A 68 6.53 -0.88 -15.26
N VAL A 69 6.68 0.41 -15.50
CA VAL A 69 6.07 1.10 -16.66
C VAL A 69 7.17 1.83 -17.40
N ASP A 70 7.16 1.74 -18.74
CA ASP A 70 8.11 2.43 -19.58
C ASP A 70 7.80 3.93 -19.58
N LEU A 71 8.68 4.72 -18.99
CA LEU A 71 8.62 6.18 -18.98
C LEU A 71 9.63 6.75 -19.96
N PRO A 72 9.29 7.80 -20.74
CA PRO A 72 10.20 8.37 -21.75
C PRO A 72 11.51 8.93 -21.17
N PHE A 73 11.55 9.20 -19.87
CA PHE A 73 12.67 9.90 -19.22
C PHE A 73 13.19 9.19 -17.96
N GLU A 74 12.68 8.00 -17.60
CA GLU A 74 13.02 7.39 -16.33
C GLU A 74 13.01 5.86 -16.33
N GLN A 75 13.94 5.42 -15.59
CA GLN A 75 14.08 4.36 -14.62
C GLN A 75 14.12 2.97 -15.22
N HIS A 76 15.33 2.53 -15.35
CA HIS A 76 15.60 1.09 -15.28
C HIS A 76 15.05 0.54 -13.97
N ALA A 77 14.44 -0.63 -14.03
CA ALA A 77 14.02 -1.34 -12.85
C ALA A 77 15.21 -1.51 -11.89
N ASN A 78 14.94 -1.44 -10.58
CA ASN A 78 15.98 -1.63 -9.58
C ASN A 78 16.59 -3.04 -9.68
N ARG A 79 17.85 -3.18 -9.26
CA ARG A 79 18.64 -4.40 -9.39
C ARG A 79 18.02 -5.64 -8.72
N PHE A 80 17.23 -5.45 -7.68
CA PHE A 80 16.66 -6.53 -6.87
C PHE A 80 15.52 -7.27 -7.57
N VAL A 81 14.92 -6.69 -8.61
CA VAL A 81 13.91 -7.37 -9.44
C VAL A 81 14.37 -7.56 -10.88
N SER A 82 15.26 -6.69 -11.41
CA SER A 82 15.73 -6.80 -12.79
C SER A 82 16.68 -7.99 -13.00
N SER A 83 17.36 -8.42 -11.95
CA SER A 83 18.21 -9.61 -11.98
C SER A 83 17.48 -10.94 -11.75
N CYS A 84 16.16 -10.90 -11.59
CA CYS A 84 15.35 -12.05 -11.20
C CYS A 84 14.45 -12.49 -12.34
N ASP A 85 14.67 -13.69 -12.86
CA ASP A 85 13.88 -14.23 -13.97
C ASP A 85 12.40 -14.35 -13.60
N GLY A 86 11.54 -13.82 -14.48
CA GLY A 86 10.09 -13.91 -14.35
C GLY A 86 9.46 -13.04 -13.25
N ARG A 87 10.24 -12.20 -12.56
CA ARG A 87 9.78 -11.37 -11.45
C ARG A 87 9.48 -9.92 -11.84
N LEU A 88 9.87 -9.50 -13.03
CA LEU A 88 9.65 -8.14 -13.55
C LEU A 88 8.66 -8.15 -14.71
N LEU A 89 7.61 -7.37 -14.57
CA LEU A 89 6.62 -7.13 -15.61
C LEU A 89 6.73 -5.71 -16.12
N HIS A 90 6.72 -5.55 -17.43
CA HIS A 90 6.71 -4.27 -18.10
C HIS A 90 5.31 -3.93 -18.61
N PHE A 91 4.81 -2.76 -18.26
CA PHE A 91 3.53 -2.22 -18.69
C PHE A 91 3.77 -1.04 -19.62
N ARG A 92 3.01 -1.00 -20.70
CA ARG A 92 3.03 0.14 -21.62
C ARG A 92 2.22 1.32 -21.10
N TYR A 93 1.19 1.05 -20.29
CA TYR A 93 0.24 2.06 -19.83
C TYR A 93 0.11 2.05 -18.31
N PHE A 94 0.06 3.24 -17.71
CA PHE A 94 -0.11 3.41 -16.27
C PHE A 94 -1.37 2.75 -15.74
N PHE A 95 -2.51 2.92 -16.42
CA PHE A 95 -3.80 2.41 -15.94
C PHE A 95 -3.86 0.89 -15.87
N THR A 96 -3.19 0.19 -16.79
CA THR A 96 -3.14 -1.29 -16.72
C THR A 96 -2.32 -1.76 -15.54
N ARG A 97 -1.18 -1.11 -15.25
CA ARG A 97 -0.35 -1.42 -14.10
C ARG A 97 -1.12 -1.26 -12.78
N LYS A 98 -1.87 -0.17 -12.63
CA LYS A 98 -2.68 0.12 -11.44
C LYS A 98 -3.70 -0.97 -11.14
N LEU A 99 -4.38 -1.50 -12.15
CA LEU A 99 -5.32 -2.60 -11.99
C LEU A 99 -4.65 -3.85 -11.41
N PHE A 100 -3.41 -4.14 -11.82
CA PHE A 100 -2.67 -5.29 -11.31
C PHE A 100 -2.25 -5.10 -9.86
N PHE A 101 -1.84 -3.90 -9.44
CA PHE A 101 -1.54 -3.63 -8.04
C PHE A 101 -2.71 -3.96 -7.13
N LEU A 102 -3.90 -3.50 -7.45
CA LEU A 102 -5.09 -3.74 -6.63
C LEU A 102 -5.59 -5.19 -6.70
N ARG A 103 -5.58 -5.77 -7.90
CA ARG A 103 -6.13 -7.11 -8.14
C ARG A 103 -5.30 -8.21 -7.50
N GLU A 104 -3.99 -8.05 -7.51
CA GLU A 104 -3.05 -9.09 -7.07
C GLU A 104 -2.59 -8.91 -5.61
N SER A 105 -3.03 -7.84 -4.92
CA SER A 105 -2.64 -7.54 -3.55
C SER A 105 -3.66 -8.05 -2.54
N ASP A 106 -3.16 -8.64 -1.46
CA ASP A 106 -3.91 -8.96 -0.26
C ASP A 106 -3.84 -7.82 0.78
N ALA A 107 -2.85 -6.94 0.67
CA ALA A 107 -2.72 -5.73 1.47
C ALA A 107 -1.89 -4.67 0.73
N LEU A 108 -2.13 -3.40 1.06
CA LEU A 108 -1.38 -2.26 0.56
C LEU A 108 -0.66 -1.57 1.71
N VAL A 109 0.61 -1.26 1.53
CA VAL A 109 1.39 -0.42 2.43
C VAL A 109 1.84 0.83 1.68
N VAL A 110 1.51 1.99 2.22
CA VAL A 110 1.82 3.28 1.62
C VAL A 110 2.73 4.05 2.57
N MET A 111 3.92 4.34 2.11
CA MET A 111 4.93 5.13 2.83
C MET A 111 4.95 6.57 2.31
N PRO A 112 5.55 7.52 3.04
CA PRO A 112 5.66 8.90 2.59
C PRO A 112 6.17 9.00 1.16
N GLY A 113 5.50 9.83 0.33
CA GLY A 113 5.86 9.95 -1.07
C GLY A 113 5.18 11.12 -1.76
N GLY A 114 5.50 11.31 -3.03
CA GLY A 114 4.97 12.38 -3.86
C GLY A 114 3.65 12.03 -4.55
N PHE A 115 3.36 12.77 -5.63
CA PHE A 115 2.09 12.63 -6.36
C PHE A 115 1.84 11.21 -6.88
N GLY A 116 2.84 10.49 -7.36
CA GLY A 116 2.65 9.11 -7.83
C GLY A 116 2.25 8.16 -6.71
N THR A 117 2.79 8.34 -5.49
CA THR A 117 2.40 7.56 -4.31
C THR A 117 0.98 7.89 -3.87
N LEU A 118 0.62 9.18 -3.85
CA LEU A 118 -0.72 9.64 -3.47
C LEU A 118 -1.77 9.25 -4.52
N ASP A 119 -1.41 9.24 -5.80
CA ASP A 119 -2.27 8.78 -6.89
C ASP A 119 -2.69 7.31 -6.71
N GLU A 120 -1.74 6.42 -6.40
CA GLU A 120 -2.04 5.02 -6.08
C GLU A 120 -2.88 4.88 -4.79
N LEU A 121 -2.61 5.71 -3.77
CA LEU A 121 -3.39 5.75 -2.53
C LEU A 121 -4.84 6.16 -2.80
N PHE A 122 -5.05 7.28 -3.49
CA PHE A 122 -6.39 7.81 -3.75
C PHE A 122 -7.21 6.91 -4.67
N GLU A 123 -6.58 6.31 -5.67
CA GLU A 123 -7.27 5.33 -6.52
C GLU A 123 -7.72 4.13 -5.70
N SER A 124 -6.84 3.57 -4.86
CA SER A 124 -7.16 2.46 -3.97
C SER A 124 -8.33 2.79 -3.05
N LEU A 125 -8.27 3.95 -2.39
CA LEU A 125 -9.34 4.43 -1.51
C LEU A 125 -10.67 4.62 -2.27
N THR A 126 -10.62 5.17 -3.48
CA THR A 126 -11.80 5.39 -4.32
C THR A 126 -12.46 4.07 -4.72
N LEU A 127 -11.67 3.08 -5.15
CA LEU A 127 -12.19 1.78 -5.57
C LEU A 127 -12.76 0.97 -4.41
N ILE A 128 -12.14 1.05 -3.23
CA ILE A 128 -12.66 0.44 -1.99
C ILE A 128 -13.95 1.14 -1.56
N GLN A 129 -13.97 2.49 -1.53
CA GLN A 129 -15.14 3.27 -1.13
C GLN A 129 -16.35 3.01 -2.04
N THR A 130 -16.13 2.91 -3.36
CA THR A 130 -17.19 2.68 -4.35
C THR A 130 -17.59 1.21 -4.47
N GLY A 131 -16.94 0.30 -3.74
CA GLY A 131 -17.23 -1.14 -3.80
C GLY A 131 -16.79 -1.81 -5.11
N ARG A 132 -15.91 -1.18 -5.87
CA ARG A 132 -15.35 -1.76 -7.11
C ARG A 132 -14.26 -2.78 -6.84
N THR A 133 -13.65 -2.71 -5.66
CA THR A 133 -12.66 -3.68 -5.16
C THR A 133 -13.09 -4.13 -3.76
N PRO A 134 -12.95 -5.41 -3.42
CA PRO A 134 -13.13 -5.85 -2.04
C PRO A 134 -12.25 -5.02 -1.09
N PRO A 135 -12.70 -4.75 0.13
CA PRO A 135 -11.86 -4.07 1.11
C PRO A 135 -10.65 -4.95 1.46
N ILE A 136 -9.46 -4.45 1.15
CA ILE A 136 -8.20 -5.03 1.57
C ILE A 136 -7.53 -4.11 2.60
N PRO A 137 -6.73 -4.64 3.54
CA PRO A 137 -5.97 -3.83 4.47
C PRO A 137 -5.11 -2.79 3.74
N LEU A 138 -5.24 -1.51 4.14
CA LEU A 138 -4.43 -0.42 3.67
C LEU A 138 -3.74 0.22 4.88
N VAL A 139 -2.41 0.17 4.88
CA VAL A 139 -1.57 0.66 5.97
C VAL A 139 -0.79 1.88 5.52
N LEU A 140 -0.96 3.00 6.23
CA LEU A 140 -0.13 4.19 6.09
C LEU A 140 1.03 4.06 7.07
N LEU A 141 2.25 3.85 6.56
CA LEU A 141 3.42 3.56 7.36
C LEU A 141 4.46 4.68 7.24
N ALA A 142 4.98 5.13 8.38
CA ALA A 142 6.09 6.08 8.45
C ALA A 142 6.96 5.78 9.67
N PRO A 143 8.21 6.26 9.71
CA PRO A 143 9.06 6.13 10.89
C PRO A 143 8.45 6.79 12.14
N PRO A 144 8.79 6.31 13.35
CA PRO A 144 8.38 6.96 14.58
C PRO A 144 8.77 8.44 14.60
N GLY A 145 7.81 9.32 14.94
CA GLY A 145 8.02 10.77 14.96
C GLY A 145 7.79 11.50 13.63
N ASP A 146 7.69 10.79 12.52
CA ASP A 146 7.30 11.38 11.25
C ASP A 146 5.81 11.77 11.28
N ARG A 147 5.51 13.00 10.85
CA ARG A 147 4.17 13.58 10.89
C ARG A 147 3.46 13.58 9.54
N PHE A 148 4.04 12.99 8.50
CA PHE A 148 3.48 13.04 7.15
C PHE A 148 2.03 12.53 7.14
N TRP A 149 1.80 11.31 7.61
CA TRP A 149 0.46 10.72 7.60
C TRP A 149 -0.50 11.35 8.62
N SER A 150 -0.02 11.71 9.81
CA SER A 150 -0.87 12.37 10.80
C SER A 150 -1.32 13.77 10.37
N SER A 151 -0.49 14.50 9.62
CA SER A 151 -0.87 15.77 9.01
C SER A 151 -1.89 15.56 7.89
N TRP A 152 -1.64 14.56 7.02
CA TRP A 152 -2.56 14.19 5.95
C TRP A 152 -3.94 13.77 6.48
N GLU A 153 -3.98 12.94 7.52
CA GLU A 153 -5.23 12.51 8.15
C GLU A 153 -6.01 13.70 8.70
N ARG A 154 -5.36 14.57 9.45
CA ARG A 154 -6.00 15.75 10.05
C ARG A 154 -6.51 16.73 9.01
N ASP A 155 -5.68 17.08 8.04
CA ASP A 155 -5.95 18.23 7.16
C ASP A 155 -6.79 17.82 5.95
N LEU A 156 -6.68 16.61 5.47
CA LEU A 156 -7.39 16.11 4.30
C LEU A 156 -8.52 15.13 4.66
N SER A 157 -8.20 14.01 5.31
CA SER A 157 -9.18 12.94 5.57
C SER A 157 -10.31 13.42 6.48
N GLN A 158 -9.99 14.06 7.58
CA GLN A 158 -11.00 14.63 8.49
C GLN A 158 -11.77 15.79 7.83
N GLY A 159 -11.11 16.63 7.03
CA GLY A 159 -11.73 17.68 6.26
C GLY A 159 -12.75 17.18 5.24
N LEU A 160 -12.43 16.10 4.54
CA LEU A 160 -13.36 15.47 3.58
C LEU A 160 -14.52 14.78 4.31
N ALA A 161 -14.25 14.10 5.43
CA ALA A 161 -15.28 13.44 6.23
C ALA A 161 -16.28 14.45 6.84
N ALA A 162 -15.80 15.58 7.36
CA ALA A 162 -16.65 16.63 7.92
C ALA A 162 -17.60 17.26 6.88
N ARG A 163 -17.24 17.20 5.62
CA ARG A 163 -18.07 17.67 4.49
C ARG A 163 -18.96 16.56 3.87
N GLY A 164 -18.91 15.35 4.42
CA GLY A 164 -19.63 14.19 3.89
C GLY A 164 -19.15 13.70 2.53
N LEU A 165 -17.93 14.08 2.11
CA LEU A 165 -17.35 13.70 0.81
C LEU A 165 -16.73 12.31 0.81
N ILE A 166 -16.43 11.77 1.99
CA ILE A 166 -15.96 10.40 2.17
C ILE A 166 -16.71 9.74 3.34
N SER A 167 -16.80 8.40 3.31
CA SER A 167 -17.37 7.63 4.41
C SER A 167 -16.25 7.08 5.30
N PRO A 168 -16.12 7.56 6.56
CA PRO A 168 -15.09 7.08 7.50
C PRO A 168 -15.18 5.57 7.78
N ALA A 169 -16.38 5.01 7.72
CA ALA A 169 -16.63 3.58 8.02
C ALA A 169 -16.02 2.61 6.99
N ARG A 170 -15.64 3.09 5.79
CA ARG A 170 -15.05 2.26 4.73
C ARG A 170 -13.54 2.45 4.58
N VAL A 171 -12.97 3.43 5.28
CA VAL A 171 -11.54 3.77 5.22
C VAL A 171 -10.98 3.72 6.64
N ALA A 172 -10.93 2.54 7.23
CA ALA A 172 -10.22 2.33 8.49
C ALA A 172 -8.72 2.15 8.19
N ALA A 173 -7.97 3.25 8.13
CA ALA A 173 -6.51 3.21 8.15
C ALA A 173 -6.06 2.75 9.55
N GLN A 174 -5.56 1.53 9.67
CA GLN A 174 -4.94 1.06 10.91
C GLN A 174 -3.44 1.39 10.89
N GLY A 175 -3.10 2.62 11.22
CA GLY A 175 -1.73 2.99 11.56
C GLY A 175 -1.48 2.71 13.05
N ARG A 176 -0.87 1.58 13.40
CA ARG A 176 -0.27 1.39 14.72
C ARG A 176 1.24 1.34 14.58
N SER A 177 1.90 2.32 15.17
CA SER A 177 3.34 2.28 15.42
C SER A 177 3.68 1.15 16.41
N PRO A 178 4.78 0.39 16.24
CA PRO A 178 5.17 -0.68 17.16
C PRO A 178 5.47 -0.23 18.60
N GLY A 179 5.46 1.07 18.89
CA GLY A 179 5.77 1.64 20.21
C GLY A 179 4.60 1.82 21.18
N ASP A 180 3.35 1.68 20.73
CA ASP A 180 2.18 1.94 21.59
C ASP A 180 1.59 0.67 22.20
N ARG A 181 2.40 -0.01 23.04
CA ARG A 181 1.94 -1.09 23.94
C ARG A 181 1.49 -0.51 25.28
N GLY A 182 0.34 0.15 25.28
CA GLY A 182 -0.28 0.66 26.51
C GLY A 182 -1.81 0.56 26.45
N HIS A 183 -2.33 -0.39 27.23
CA HIS A 183 -3.74 -0.63 27.61
C HIS A 183 -4.62 -1.41 26.62
N ARG A 184 -4.80 -2.68 26.95
CA ARG A 184 -5.92 -3.50 26.49
C ARG A 184 -7.22 -2.95 27.09
N ALA A 185 -8.11 -2.41 26.26
CA ALA A 185 -9.52 -2.37 26.52
C ALA A 185 -10.15 -3.62 25.90
N GLY A 186 -10.86 -4.40 26.70
CA GLY A 186 -11.54 -5.62 26.29
C GLY A 186 -12.70 -5.36 25.32
N PRO A 187 -13.21 -6.40 24.64
CA PRO A 187 -14.29 -6.24 23.67
C PRO A 187 -15.59 -5.88 24.39
N SER A 188 -16.10 -4.68 24.17
CA SER A 188 -17.46 -4.30 24.54
C SER A 188 -18.42 -4.81 23.47
N GLU A 189 -19.43 -5.54 23.92
CA GLU A 189 -20.55 -6.08 23.16
C GLU A 189 -21.21 -5.04 22.25
N ILE A 190 -21.28 -5.36 20.96
CA ILE A 190 -22.12 -4.61 20.02
C ILE A 190 -23.54 -5.23 20.12
N SER A 191 -24.42 -4.50 20.80
CA SER A 191 -25.84 -4.76 20.83
C SER A 191 -26.44 -4.70 19.42
N ARG A 192 -27.10 -5.80 19.02
CA ARG A 192 -27.95 -5.86 17.83
C ARG A 192 -29.29 -5.18 18.15
N THR A 193 -29.60 -4.06 17.51
CA THR A 193 -30.99 -3.66 17.27
C THR A 193 -31.08 -2.70 16.08
N GLY A 194 -32.05 -2.93 15.20
CA GLY A 194 -32.59 -1.93 14.29
C GLY A 194 -32.48 -2.20 12.80
N ALA A 195 -33.46 -2.94 12.29
CA ALA A 195 -33.79 -2.95 10.86
C ALA A 195 -34.29 -1.57 10.41
N GLY A 196 -33.73 -1.05 9.32
CA GLY A 196 -34.17 0.20 8.66
C GLY A 196 -33.82 0.16 7.19
N SER A 197 -34.86 0.29 6.38
CA SER A 197 -35.00 0.19 4.94
C SER A 197 -33.91 0.91 4.13
N ALA A 198 -33.37 0.21 3.15
CA ALA A 198 -32.50 0.75 2.10
C ALA A 198 -33.36 1.43 1.01
N THR A 199 -33.02 2.67 0.71
CA THR A 199 -33.36 3.33 -0.59
C THR A 199 -32.09 3.41 -1.43
N PRO A 200 -32.14 3.06 -2.72
CA PRO A 200 -31.00 3.19 -3.62
C PRO A 200 -30.88 4.62 -4.12
N PHE A 201 -29.68 5.17 -4.10
CA PHE A 201 -29.35 6.38 -4.86
C PHE A 201 -28.42 6.03 -6.01
N CYS A 202 -28.76 6.60 -7.17
CA CYS A 202 -28.03 6.60 -8.44
C CYS A 202 -26.59 7.09 -8.30
#